data_4ccda7422f682b9b212d8f62165f549d
#
_entry.id   4ccda7422f682b9b212d8f62165f549d
#
_cell.length_a   1.000
_cell.length_b   1.000
_cell.length_c   1.000
_cell.angle_alpha   90.00
_cell.angle_beta   90.00
_cell.angle_gamma   90.00
#
_symmetry.space_group_name_H-M   'P 1'
#
loop_
_entity.id
_entity.type
_entity.pdbx_description
1 polymer ?
#
loop_
_entity_poly.entity_id
_entity_poly.type
_entity_poly.pdbx_seq_one_letter_code
_entity_poly.pdbx_strand_id
1 'polypeptide(L)'
;MRVNVRFRCLRCGYVGLGNGPSCPRCGFPLIAEPRGVLRIDREKPSILRYASALNYGDRVVTLGEGFTRIRRVNGVLIKDESRNPTGSFMDRGSSVLISNAVGEIRVLFEEDFTLSIATYANAAGVSAKVYVNPDRVGAYAELLRLSTMGNVTIEFGGGHGINTFYGEPIFLDGVKTIAYELYEQVGEVEGVVLPMERGYLALAVYEGFRELREWGFIGDLPRLILVKHRAAQMTEISDWLVRAAGARVVDVSDEETIRSMIELARSGMYVKPVSAMAYAAASTLGGDYVVVITGTGIKEYRVGRELGGLTKLQEAILGVLEGSRPLTAYEVWERLGGVATIQGVYKALGSLVRRGLVSLGYEVRGNKKVRVYRSLSNYK
;
A
#
# COMPACT_ATOMS: atom_id res chain seq x y z
N MET A 1 10.69 0.31 17.03
CA MET A 1 9.27 0.54 17.38
C MET A 1 9.17 1.11 18.79
N ARG A 2 8.36 2.14 18.98
CA ARG A 2 8.20 2.81 20.30
C ARG A 2 6.97 2.37 21.11
N VAL A 3 6.17 1.43 20.59
CA VAL A 3 4.90 1.06 21.22
C VAL A 3 5.08 -0.20 22.05
N ASN A 4 4.63 -0.14 23.31
CA ASN A 4 4.58 -1.27 24.23
C ASN A 4 3.40 -2.18 23.86
N VAL A 5 3.44 -2.79 22.66
CA VAL A 5 2.39 -3.66 22.14
C VAL A 5 2.65 -5.07 22.60
N ARG A 6 1.63 -5.71 23.15
CA ARG A 6 1.66 -7.14 23.44
C ARG A 6 1.33 -7.93 22.19
N PHE A 7 2.10 -8.98 21.98
CA PHE A 7 1.89 -9.90 20.88
C PHE A 7 1.44 -11.26 21.41
N ARG A 8 0.57 -11.90 20.66
CA ARG A 8 0.10 -13.24 21.00
C ARG A 8 0.33 -14.23 19.87
N CYS A 9 0.49 -15.49 20.22
CA CYS A 9 0.59 -16.60 19.29
C CYS A 9 -0.72 -17.38 19.30
N LEU A 10 -1.41 -17.44 18.18
CA LEU A 10 -2.68 -18.20 18.08
C LEU A 10 -2.48 -19.71 18.20
N ARG A 11 -1.27 -20.21 17.93
CA ARG A 11 -0.97 -21.64 17.95
C ARG A 11 -0.70 -22.20 19.36
N CYS A 12 0.08 -21.50 20.16
CA CYS A 12 0.53 -22.02 21.47
C CYS A 12 0.11 -21.15 22.67
N GLY A 13 -0.68 -20.10 22.44
CA GLY A 13 -1.16 -19.23 23.51
C GLY A 13 -0.10 -18.33 24.15
N TYR A 14 1.12 -18.25 23.58
CA TYR A 14 2.14 -17.33 24.09
C TYR A 14 1.61 -15.89 24.01
N VAL A 15 1.83 -15.12 25.07
CA VAL A 15 1.59 -13.67 25.12
C VAL A 15 2.82 -13.02 25.74
N GLY A 16 3.29 -11.94 25.14
CA GLY A 16 4.43 -11.20 25.64
C GLY A 16 4.75 -9.94 24.83
N LEU A 17 5.69 -9.17 25.31
CA LEU A 17 6.31 -8.09 24.55
C LEU A 17 7.29 -8.75 23.58
N GLY A 18 6.95 -8.77 22.29
CA GLY A 18 7.73 -9.46 21.28
C GLY A 18 8.81 -8.56 20.65
N ASN A 19 9.92 -9.20 20.26
CA ASN A 19 11.00 -8.54 19.52
C ASN A 19 11.13 -9.07 18.08
N GLY A 20 10.06 -9.56 17.48
CA GLY A 20 10.08 -10.07 16.11
C GLY A 20 8.73 -10.64 15.65
N PRO A 21 8.65 -11.08 14.38
CA PRO A 21 7.41 -11.55 13.77
C PRO A 21 7.01 -12.97 14.22
N SER A 22 7.94 -13.73 14.81
CA SER A 22 7.73 -15.16 15.15
C SER A 22 7.69 -15.41 16.64
N CYS A 23 6.84 -16.35 17.04
CA CYS A 23 6.70 -16.78 18.43
C CYS A 23 7.98 -17.44 18.95
N PRO A 24 8.54 -16.98 20.10
CA PRO A 24 9.75 -17.56 20.67
C PRO A 24 9.57 -19.00 21.18
N ARG A 25 8.31 -19.46 21.38
CA ARG A 25 8.02 -20.82 21.85
C ARG A 25 7.86 -21.84 20.73
N CYS A 26 7.23 -21.45 19.60
CA CYS A 26 6.87 -22.41 18.57
C CYS A 26 7.16 -21.97 17.14
N GLY A 27 7.78 -20.80 16.93
CA GLY A 27 8.12 -20.28 15.60
C GLY A 27 6.94 -19.73 14.78
N PHE A 28 5.69 -19.98 15.18
CA PHE A 28 4.50 -19.52 14.45
C PHE A 28 4.42 -17.98 14.44
N PRO A 29 3.83 -17.37 13.41
CA PRO A 29 3.65 -15.92 13.39
C PRO A 29 2.93 -15.37 14.61
N LEU A 30 3.42 -14.25 15.10
CA LEU A 30 2.75 -13.48 16.14
C LEU A 30 1.73 -12.52 15.52
N ILE A 31 0.73 -12.15 16.28
CA ILE A 31 -0.22 -11.09 16.00
C ILE A 31 -0.22 -10.08 17.15
N ALA A 32 -0.51 -8.81 16.83
CA ALA A 32 -0.66 -7.80 17.86
C ALA A 32 -1.99 -7.98 18.61
N GLU A 33 -1.95 -7.92 19.94
CA GLU A 33 -3.19 -7.77 20.69
C GLU A 33 -3.83 -6.43 20.37
N PRO A 34 -5.17 -6.35 20.25
CA PRO A 34 -5.83 -5.09 19.96
C PRO A 34 -5.56 -4.07 21.06
N ARG A 35 -5.43 -2.81 20.68
CA ARG A 35 -5.23 -1.69 21.62
C ARG A 35 -6.39 -1.55 22.59
N GLY A 36 -7.60 -1.88 22.15
CA GLY A 36 -8.82 -1.83 22.93
C GLY A 36 -9.99 -2.44 22.18
N VAL A 37 -11.18 -2.39 22.76
CA VAL A 37 -12.41 -2.83 22.10
C VAL A 37 -12.74 -1.93 20.93
N LEU A 38 -13.18 -2.51 19.81
CA LEU A 38 -13.56 -1.80 18.60
C LEU A 38 -14.70 -0.81 18.87
N ARG A 39 -14.47 0.43 18.50
CA ARG A 39 -15.49 1.48 18.40
C ARG A 39 -15.40 2.05 16.99
N ILE A 40 -16.45 1.84 16.21
CA ILE A 40 -16.50 2.31 14.82
C ILE A 40 -16.84 3.80 14.82
N ASP A 41 -15.84 4.62 14.48
CA ASP A 41 -16.00 6.08 14.32
C ASP A 41 -16.33 6.39 12.85
N ARG A 42 -17.62 6.45 12.53
CA ARG A 42 -18.09 6.66 11.16
C ARG A 42 -17.80 8.04 10.58
N GLU A 43 -17.38 9.00 11.39
CA GLU A 43 -16.96 10.32 10.94
C GLU A 43 -15.54 10.30 10.37
N LYS A 44 -14.73 9.31 10.74
CA LYS A 44 -13.38 9.16 10.22
C LYS A 44 -13.36 8.39 8.90
N PRO A 45 -12.52 8.81 7.95
CA PRO A 45 -12.32 8.07 6.70
C PRO A 45 -11.46 6.83 6.91
N SER A 46 -11.43 5.94 5.93
CA SER A 46 -10.45 4.84 5.82
C SER A 46 -10.47 3.87 7.01
N ILE A 47 -9.37 3.17 7.27
CA ILE A 47 -9.22 2.32 8.44
C ILE A 47 -9.12 3.12 9.77
N LEU A 48 -8.97 4.44 9.70
CA LEU A 48 -8.94 5.28 10.90
C LEU A 48 -10.23 5.22 11.71
N ARG A 49 -11.35 4.82 11.10
CA ARG A 49 -12.61 4.57 11.81
C ARG A 49 -12.53 3.44 12.84
N TYR A 50 -11.49 2.59 12.72
CA TYR A 50 -11.22 1.46 13.62
C TYR A 50 -10.04 1.71 14.55
N ALA A 51 -9.54 2.95 14.64
CA ALA A 51 -8.33 3.31 15.37
C ALA A 51 -8.38 2.94 16.87
N SER A 52 -9.58 2.80 17.46
CA SER A 52 -9.73 2.34 18.85
C SER A 52 -9.18 0.94 19.11
N ALA A 53 -9.17 0.08 18.08
CA ALA A 53 -8.67 -1.29 18.16
C ALA A 53 -7.27 -1.46 17.54
N LEU A 54 -6.74 -0.44 16.84
CA LEU A 54 -5.47 -0.50 16.13
C LEU A 54 -4.33 0.09 16.95
N ASN A 55 -3.16 -0.52 16.84
CA ASN A 55 -1.94 -0.11 17.54
C ASN A 55 -1.19 1.00 16.77
N TYR A 56 -1.83 2.14 16.54
CA TYR A 56 -1.15 3.33 16.04
C TYR A 56 -0.18 3.89 17.08
N GLY A 57 0.99 4.35 16.62
CA GLY A 57 1.94 5.10 17.45
C GLY A 57 1.51 6.55 17.70
N ASP A 58 2.46 7.36 18.15
CA ASP A 58 2.24 8.80 18.42
C ASP A 58 1.90 9.59 17.14
N ARG A 59 2.34 9.09 16.00
CA ARG A 59 2.08 9.64 14.67
C ARG A 59 1.14 8.71 13.91
N VAL A 60 0.11 9.26 13.29
CA VAL A 60 -0.78 8.53 12.39
C VAL A 60 -0.43 8.87 10.95
N VAL A 61 -0.08 7.86 10.16
CA VAL A 61 0.22 7.96 8.73
C VAL A 61 -0.88 7.29 7.94
N THR A 62 -1.59 8.04 7.11
CA THR A 62 -2.67 7.54 6.27
C THR A 62 -2.65 8.23 4.90
N LEU A 63 -3.04 7.50 3.87
CA LEU A 63 -3.25 7.98 2.50
C LEU A 63 -4.70 7.72 2.05
N GLY A 64 -5.59 7.37 2.99
CA GLY A 64 -6.98 7.06 2.73
C GLY A 64 -7.23 5.59 2.38
N GLU A 65 -6.34 4.70 2.83
CA GLU A 65 -6.47 3.23 2.66
C GLU A 65 -7.68 2.67 3.42
N GLY A 66 -8.25 1.61 2.88
CA GLY A 66 -9.41 0.94 3.43
C GLY A 66 -10.73 1.59 3.08
N PHE A 67 -11.79 1.11 3.71
CA PHE A 67 -13.18 1.37 3.37
C PHE A 67 -13.45 1.17 1.87
N THR A 68 -12.83 0.12 1.34
CA THR A 68 -12.89 -0.23 -0.08
C THR A 68 -14.29 -0.74 -0.46
N ARG A 69 -14.61 -0.61 -1.73
CA ARG A 69 -15.96 -0.93 -2.21
C ARG A 69 -16.28 -2.42 -2.12
N ILE A 70 -17.52 -2.71 -1.74
CA ILE A 70 -18.15 -3.99 -2.03
C ILE A 70 -18.83 -3.90 -3.40
N ARG A 71 -18.57 -4.88 -4.25
CA ARG A 71 -19.13 -4.99 -5.61
C ARG A 71 -19.74 -6.38 -5.81
N ARG A 72 -20.70 -6.47 -6.71
CA ARG A 72 -21.20 -7.76 -7.17
C ARG A 72 -20.88 -7.92 -8.66
N VAL A 73 -20.19 -8.99 -9.01
CA VAL A 73 -19.86 -9.34 -10.39
C VAL A 73 -20.36 -10.77 -10.63
N ASN A 74 -21.25 -10.93 -11.61
CA ASN A 74 -21.89 -12.22 -11.94
C ASN A 74 -22.39 -13.00 -10.71
N GLY A 75 -23.03 -12.29 -9.79
CA GLY A 75 -23.56 -12.88 -8.56
C GLY A 75 -22.55 -12.98 -7.40
N VAL A 76 -21.24 -12.96 -7.65
CA VAL A 76 -20.18 -13.04 -6.64
C VAL A 76 -19.98 -11.70 -5.92
N LEU A 77 -19.99 -11.70 -4.61
CA LEU A 77 -19.73 -10.53 -3.78
C LEU A 77 -18.21 -10.33 -3.61
N ILE A 78 -17.73 -9.16 -3.97
CA ILE A 78 -16.30 -8.83 -4.05
C ILE A 78 -15.94 -7.71 -3.09
N LYS A 79 -14.95 -7.90 -2.24
CA LYS A 79 -14.23 -6.87 -1.51
C LYS A 79 -13.05 -6.40 -2.36
N ASP A 80 -13.11 -5.18 -2.90
CA ASP A 80 -12.20 -4.67 -3.94
C ASP A 80 -11.02 -3.89 -3.34
N GLU A 81 -9.98 -4.60 -2.88
CA GLU A 81 -8.77 -4.00 -2.32
C GLU A 81 -7.87 -3.33 -3.37
N SER A 82 -8.18 -3.47 -4.66
CA SER A 82 -7.47 -2.76 -5.73
C SER A 82 -7.66 -1.23 -5.69
N ARG A 83 -8.56 -0.76 -4.85
CA ARG A 83 -8.90 0.67 -4.69
C ARG A 83 -8.07 1.40 -3.63
N ASN A 84 -7.23 0.69 -2.93
CA ASN A 84 -6.28 1.29 -2.01
C ASN A 84 -5.26 2.19 -2.73
N PRO A 85 -4.60 3.12 -2.05
CA PRO A 85 -3.70 4.13 -2.65
C PRO A 85 -2.61 3.58 -3.58
N THR A 86 -1.97 2.46 -3.21
CA THR A 86 -1.00 1.78 -4.09
C THR A 86 -1.60 0.65 -4.91
N GLY A 87 -2.92 0.46 -4.81
CA GLY A 87 -3.66 -0.57 -5.52
C GLY A 87 -3.58 -1.95 -4.88
N SER A 88 -3.32 -2.05 -3.58
CA SER A 88 -3.22 -3.32 -2.85
C SER A 88 -3.69 -3.22 -1.41
N PHE A 89 -4.19 -4.32 -0.83
CA PHE A 89 -4.53 -4.43 0.59
C PHE A 89 -3.33 -4.16 1.52
N MET A 90 -2.11 -4.23 1.00
CA MET A 90 -0.88 -3.96 1.75
C MET A 90 -0.89 -2.57 2.39
N ASP A 91 -1.60 -1.61 1.81
CA ASP A 91 -1.71 -0.25 2.31
C ASP A 91 -2.29 -0.16 3.73
N ARG A 92 -3.20 -1.07 4.07
CA ARG A 92 -3.77 -1.16 5.43
C ARG A 92 -2.71 -1.45 6.49
N GLY A 93 -1.85 -2.44 6.18
CA GLY A 93 -0.74 -2.81 7.06
C GLY A 93 0.34 -1.73 7.09
N SER A 94 0.65 -1.13 5.93
CA SER A 94 1.66 -0.08 5.81
C SER A 94 1.30 1.17 6.62
N SER A 95 0.02 1.56 6.65
CA SER A 95 -0.46 2.67 7.46
C SER A 95 -0.12 2.47 8.94
N VAL A 96 -0.49 1.32 9.53
CA VAL A 96 -0.24 1.06 10.95
C VAL A 96 1.24 0.86 11.23
N LEU A 97 1.95 0.10 10.40
CA LEU A 97 3.36 -0.19 10.59
C LEU A 97 4.23 1.09 10.52
N ILE A 98 4.03 1.93 9.50
CA ILE A 98 4.82 3.16 9.32
C ILE A 98 4.46 4.21 10.37
N SER A 99 3.25 4.21 10.89
CA SER A 99 2.88 5.04 12.04
C SER A 99 3.72 4.74 13.30
N ASN A 100 4.28 3.53 13.37
CA ASN A 100 5.16 3.06 14.46
C ASN A 100 6.65 3.05 14.09
N ALA A 101 6.99 3.45 12.87
CA ALA A 101 8.37 3.37 12.40
C ALA A 101 9.28 4.38 13.10
N VAL A 102 10.50 3.91 13.46
CA VAL A 102 11.57 4.75 14.00
C VAL A 102 12.83 4.51 13.16
N GLY A 103 13.34 5.59 12.56
CA GLY A 103 14.50 5.53 11.69
C GLY A 103 14.21 4.95 10.30
N GLU A 104 15.26 4.53 9.62
CA GLU A 104 15.20 4.02 8.25
C GLU A 104 14.50 2.66 8.17
N ILE A 105 13.62 2.52 7.21
CA ILE A 105 13.01 1.24 6.83
C ILE A 105 13.99 0.47 5.94
N ARG A 106 14.21 -0.81 6.27
CA ARG A 106 15.04 -1.72 5.47
C ARG A 106 14.24 -2.95 5.11
N VAL A 107 13.98 -3.13 3.82
CA VAL A 107 13.06 -4.14 3.31
C VAL A 107 13.65 -4.88 2.13
N LEU A 108 13.40 -6.19 2.05
CA LEU A 108 13.65 -6.96 0.84
C LEU A 108 12.54 -6.67 -0.18
N PHE A 109 12.89 -6.50 -1.45
CA PHE A 109 11.90 -6.25 -2.50
C PHE A 109 10.91 -7.41 -2.60
N GLU A 110 9.66 -7.11 -2.38
CA GLU A 110 8.49 -7.96 -2.62
C GLU A 110 7.41 -7.11 -3.28
N GLU A 111 6.77 -7.66 -4.32
CA GLU A 111 5.69 -6.98 -5.03
C GLU A 111 4.58 -6.51 -4.08
N ASP A 112 3.92 -5.40 -4.42
CA ASP A 112 2.89 -4.73 -3.63
C ASP A 112 3.38 -4.27 -2.26
N PHE A 113 4.02 -5.15 -1.48
CA PHE A 113 4.45 -4.85 -0.12
C PHE A 113 5.49 -3.72 -0.08
N THR A 114 6.57 -3.85 -0.85
CA THR A 114 7.64 -2.84 -0.86
C THR A 114 7.16 -1.50 -1.39
N LEU A 115 6.34 -1.52 -2.44
CA LEU A 115 5.76 -0.30 -3.00
C LEU A 115 4.87 0.41 -1.97
N SER A 116 4.02 -0.34 -1.28
CA SER A 116 3.15 0.21 -0.23
C SER A 116 3.98 0.79 0.93
N ILE A 117 4.91 0.01 1.50
CA ILE A 117 5.78 0.45 2.60
C ILE A 117 6.55 1.73 2.24
N ALA A 118 7.18 1.77 1.06
CA ALA A 118 7.95 2.93 0.62
C ALA A 118 7.07 4.18 0.40
N THR A 119 5.84 3.98 -0.10
CA THR A 119 4.88 5.07 -0.31
C THR A 119 4.45 5.69 1.02
N TYR A 120 4.11 4.87 2.00
CA TYR A 120 3.74 5.35 3.34
C TYR A 120 4.94 5.93 4.09
N ALA A 121 6.13 5.34 3.95
CA ALA A 121 7.37 5.90 4.48
C ALA A 121 7.66 7.30 3.91
N ASN A 122 7.43 7.50 2.60
CA ASN A 122 7.56 8.82 1.96
C ASN A 122 6.59 9.84 2.58
N ALA A 123 5.33 9.48 2.74
CA ALA A 123 4.32 10.33 3.38
C ALA A 123 4.68 10.69 4.83
N ALA A 124 5.44 9.82 5.50
CA ALA A 124 5.92 10.00 6.85
C ALA A 124 7.25 10.76 6.95
N GLY A 125 7.91 11.10 5.84
CA GLY A 125 9.25 11.65 5.82
C GLY A 125 10.33 10.66 6.29
N VAL A 126 10.09 9.35 6.10
CA VAL A 126 11.00 8.26 6.49
C VAL A 126 11.70 7.72 5.25
N SER A 127 13.01 7.52 5.33
CA SER A 127 13.78 6.88 4.26
C SER A 127 13.54 5.37 4.24
N ALA A 128 13.60 4.80 3.05
CA ALA A 128 13.46 3.37 2.82
C ALA A 128 14.63 2.83 1.98
N LYS A 129 15.31 1.83 2.50
CA LYS A 129 16.34 1.09 1.79
C LYS A 129 15.75 -0.24 1.31
N VAL A 130 15.71 -0.42 0.00
CA VAL A 130 15.15 -1.59 -0.65
C VAL A 130 16.28 -2.47 -1.18
N TYR A 131 16.35 -3.68 -0.66
CA TYR A 131 17.28 -4.70 -1.14
C TYR A 131 16.64 -5.54 -2.23
N VAL A 132 17.31 -5.64 -3.36
CA VAL A 132 16.81 -6.36 -4.54
C VAL A 132 17.67 -7.58 -4.82
N ASN A 133 17.06 -8.75 -4.79
CA ASN A 133 17.68 -9.95 -5.36
C ASN A 133 17.26 -10.05 -6.84
N PRO A 134 18.18 -9.86 -7.80
CA PRO A 134 17.85 -9.86 -9.24
C PRO A 134 17.15 -11.14 -9.71
N ASP A 135 17.49 -12.27 -9.11
CA ASP A 135 16.93 -13.58 -9.48
C ASP A 135 15.46 -13.76 -9.07
N ARG A 136 14.93 -12.82 -8.28
CA ARG A 136 13.56 -12.87 -7.72
C ARG A 136 12.67 -11.72 -8.14
N VAL A 137 13.14 -10.89 -9.07
CA VAL A 137 12.33 -9.74 -9.53
C VAL A 137 11.32 -10.22 -10.57
N GLY A 138 10.04 -10.21 -10.23
CA GLY A 138 8.93 -10.47 -11.15
C GLY A 138 8.23 -9.19 -11.62
N ALA A 139 8.27 -8.12 -10.82
CA ALA A 139 7.54 -6.87 -11.05
C ALA A 139 8.46 -5.69 -11.35
N TYR A 140 9.03 -5.65 -12.55
CA TYR A 140 9.90 -4.54 -12.96
C TYR A 140 9.22 -3.16 -12.86
N ALA A 141 7.94 -3.07 -13.15
CA ALA A 141 7.20 -1.80 -13.09
C ALA A 141 7.19 -1.20 -11.67
N GLU A 142 7.02 -2.02 -10.63
CA GLU A 142 7.08 -1.56 -9.24
C GLU A 142 8.49 -1.16 -8.83
N LEU A 143 9.51 -1.92 -9.24
CA LEU A 143 10.91 -1.59 -8.97
C LEU A 143 11.30 -0.26 -9.61
N LEU A 144 10.90 -0.04 -10.87
CA LEU A 144 11.13 1.23 -11.56
C LEU A 144 10.39 2.38 -10.89
N ARG A 145 9.17 2.16 -10.41
CA ARG A 145 8.42 3.16 -9.64
C ARG A 145 9.14 3.52 -8.34
N LEU A 146 9.63 2.53 -7.60
CA LEU A 146 10.43 2.73 -6.39
C LEU A 146 11.68 3.56 -6.67
N SER A 147 12.37 3.32 -7.78
CA SER A 147 13.59 4.06 -8.16
C SER A 147 13.36 5.56 -8.42
N THR A 148 12.11 5.97 -8.65
CA THR A 148 11.75 7.38 -8.83
C THR A 148 11.34 8.10 -7.54
N MET A 149 11.27 7.39 -6.42
CA MET A 149 10.87 7.94 -5.13
C MET A 149 12.09 8.53 -4.40
N GLY A 150 12.01 9.80 -4.00
CA GLY A 150 13.12 10.52 -3.40
C GLY A 150 13.54 10.02 -2.00
N ASN A 151 12.69 9.25 -1.33
CA ASN A 151 12.98 8.62 -0.04
C ASN A 151 13.52 7.19 -0.16
N VAL A 152 13.67 6.65 -1.38
CA VAL A 152 14.06 5.25 -1.61
C VAL A 152 15.50 5.16 -2.10
N THR A 153 16.26 4.28 -1.47
CA THR A 153 17.56 3.82 -1.96
C THR A 153 17.46 2.35 -2.32
N ILE A 154 17.87 1.99 -3.53
CA ILE A 154 17.88 0.60 -4.01
C ILE A 154 19.29 0.05 -3.93
N GLU A 155 19.45 -1.11 -3.31
CA GLU A 155 20.70 -1.85 -3.25
C GLU A 155 20.47 -3.28 -3.76
N PHE A 156 21.43 -3.77 -4.57
CA PHE A 156 21.41 -5.15 -5.05
C PHE A 156 22.16 -6.06 -4.09
N GLY A 157 21.58 -7.21 -3.73
CA GLY A 157 22.22 -8.21 -2.88
C GLY A 157 21.30 -8.76 -1.78
N GLY A 158 21.91 -9.49 -0.83
CA GLY A 158 21.19 -10.32 0.15
C GLY A 158 20.52 -9.57 1.32
N GLY A 159 20.60 -8.25 1.38
CA GLY A 159 19.94 -7.44 2.42
C GLY A 159 20.57 -7.57 3.83
N HIS A 160 21.24 -6.53 4.29
CA HIS A 160 21.76 -6.48 5.65
C HIS A 160 20.86 -5.62 6.55
N GLY A 161 20.53 -6.16 7.74
CA GLY A 161 19.75 -5.44 8.74
C GLY A 161 18.32 -5.13 8.32
N ILE A 162 17.70 -6.03 7.55
CA ILE A 162 16.26 -5.97 7.24
C ILE A 162 15.51 -5.88 8.58
N ASN A 163 14.63 -4.90 8.67
CA ASN A 163 13.84 -4.61 9.87
C ASN A 163 12.34 -4.53 9.61
N THR A 164 11.91 -4.83 8.39
CA THR A 164 10.51 -4.72 7.97
C THR A 164 10.13 -5.89 7.07
N PHE A 165 9.08 -6.60 7.47
CA PHE A 165 8.61 -7.84 6.83
C PHE A 165 7.11 -7.82 6.64
N TYR A 166 6.60 -8.54 5.65
CA TYR A 166 5.16 -8.70 5.41
C TYR A 166 4.43 -9.36 6.60
N GLY A 167 5.08 -10.26 7.33
CA GLY A 167 4.51 -10.95 8.49
C GLY A 167 4.65 -10.21 9.83
N GLU A 168 5.02 -8.93 9.85
CA GLU A 168 5.11 -8.15 11.09
C GLU A 168 3.76 -8.05 11.81
N PRO A 169 3.68 -8.32 13.12
CA PRO A 169 2.42 -8.28 13.86
C PRO A 169 1.67 -6.94 13.76
N ILE A 170 2.42 -5.83 13.73
CA ILE A 170 1.86 -4.48 13.57
C ILE A 170 1.35 -4.25 12.14
N PHE A 171 1.96 -4.86 11.14
CA PHE A 171 1.45 -4.83 9.77
C PHE A 171 0.12 -5.62 9.67
N LEU A 172 0.08 -6.81 10.26
CA LEU A 172 -1.12 -7.64 10.27
C LEU A 172 -2.28 -6.99 11.04
N ASP A 173 -1.97 -6.14 12.03
CA ASP A 173 -2.95 -5.33 12.78
C ASP A 173 -3.74 -4.39 11.85
N GLY A 174 -3.09 -3.79 10.86
CA GLY A 174 -3.78 -3.01 9.82
C GLY A 174 -4.59 -3.89 8.85
N VAL A 175 -4.03 -5.04 8.43
CA VAL A 175 -4.68 -5.95 7.46
C VAL A 175 -5.96 -6.56 8.02
N LYS A 176 -6.04 -6.88 9.33
CA LYS A 176 -7.24 -7.44 9.97
C LYS A 176 -8.49 -6.56 9.82
N THR A 177 -8.32 -5.24 9.56
CA THR A 177 -9.44 -4.31 9.32
C THR A 177 -10.31 -4.69 8.14
N ILE A 178 -9.86 -5.57 7.24
CA ILE A 178 -10.72 -6.16 6.19
C ILE A 178 -11.93 -6.84 6.83
N ALA A 179 -11.75 -7.58 7.92
CA ALA A 179 -12.85 -8.22 8.64
C ALA A 179 -13.80 -7.21 9.28
N TYR A 180 -13.27 -6.14 9.89
CA TYR A 180 -14.09 -5.08 10.48
C TYR A 180 -14.94 -4.35 9.44
N GLU A 181 -14.35 -4.09 8.26
CA GLU A 181 -15.07 -3.47 7.16
C GLU A 181 -16.14 -4.37 6.56
N LEU A 182 -15.86 -5.65 6.41
CA LEU A 182 -16.85 -6.61 5.94
C LEU A 182 -18.06 -6.61 6.89
N TYR A 183 -17.81 -6.68 8.19
CA TYR A 183 -18.89 -6.56 9.16
C TYR A 183 -19.66 -5.23 9.05
N GLU A 184 -18.97 -4.10 8.98
CA GLU A 184 -19.62 -2.78 8.89
C GLU A 184 -20.43 -2.60 7.58
N GLN A 185 -19.95 -3.15 6.46
CA GLN A 185 -20.53 -2.93 5.14
C GLN A 185 -21.63 -3.92 4.77
N VAL A 186 -21.52 -5.18 5.21
CA VAL A 186 -22.43 -6.24 4.80
C VAL A 186 -23.00 -7.06 5.97
N GLY A 187 -22.53 -6.82 7.21
CA GLY A 187 -22.96 -7.59 8.38
C GLY A 187 -22.28 -8.97 8.45
N GLU A 188 -22.99 -9.93 9.01
CA GLU A 188 -22.51 -11.34 9.07
C GLU A 188 -22.58 -11.96 7.67
N VAL A 189 -21.49 -12.63 7.28
CA VAL A 189 -21.37 -13.35 6.00
C VAL A 189 -21.15 -14.82 6.24
N GLU A 190 -21.62 -15.69 5.34
CA GLU A 190 -21.43 -17.13 5.46
C GLU A 190 -19.95 -17.52 5.40
N GLY A 191 -19.17 -16.84 4.58
CA GLY A 191 -17.74 -17.07 4.52
C GLY A 191 -16.98 -16.05 3.69
N VAL A 192 -15.65 -16.15 3.79
CA VAL A 192 -14.72 -15.28 3.09
C VAL A 192 -13.75 -16.13 2.28
N VAL A 193 -13.61 -15.78 1.00
CA VAL A 193 -12.72 -16.47 0.06
C VAL A 193 -11.45 -15.65 -0.10
N LEU A 194 -10.32 -16.25 0.22
CA LEU A 194 -9.02 -15.60 0.32
C LEU A 194 -7.96 -16.37 -0.48
N PRO A 195 -7.12 -15.70 -1.25
CA PRO A 195 -5.95 -16.36 -1.81
C PRO A 195 -4.99 -16.76 -0.68
N MET A 196 -4.45 -17.97 -0.80
CA MET A 196 -3.65 -18.57 0.26
C MET A 196 -2.24 -17.96 0.36
N GLU A 197 -1.55 -17.78 -0.75
CA GLU A 197 -0.15 -17.31 -0.80
C GLU A 197 0.69 -17.81 0.40
N ARG A 198 1.24 -16.88 1.21
CA ARG A 198 1.96 -17.23 2.45
C ARG A 198 1.04 -17.45 3.66
N GLY A 199 -0.26 -17.15 3.53
CA GLY A 199 -1.27 -17.31 4.59
C GLY A 199 -1.44 -16.10 5.51
N TYR A 200 -0.57 -15.07 5.46
CA TYR A 200 -0.64 -13.92 6.37
C TYR A 200 -1.95 -13.11 6.22
N LEU A 201 -2.43 -12.93 4.99
CA LEU A 201 -3.73 -12.28 4.76
C LEU A 201 -4.85 -13.04 5.46
N ALA A 202 -4.89 -14.36 5.27
CA ALA A 202 -5.92 -15.19 5.86
C ALA A 202 -5.82 -15.21 7.40
N LEU A 203 -4.60 -15.23 7.95
CA LEU A 203 -4.36 -15.15 9.39
C LEU A 203 -4.88 -13.84 9.98
N ALA A 204 -4.59 -12.71 9.32
CA ALA A 204 -5.05 -11.39 9.76
C ALA A 204 -6.57 -11.24 9.67
N VAL A 205 -7.19 -11.69 8.59
CA VAL A 205 -8.64 -11.64 8.41
C VAL A 205 -9.34 -12.55 9.43
N TYR A 206 -8.81 -13.75 9.65
CA TYR A 206 -9.31 -14.66 10.72
C TYR A 206 -9.27 -14.00 12.09
N GLU A 207 -8.14 -13.35 12.41
CA GLU A 207 -7.99 -12.65 13.68
C GLU A 207 -8.99 -11.51 13.83
N GLY A 208 -9.21 -10.71 12.78
CA GLY A 208 -10.21 -9.66 12.83
C GLY A 208 -11.63 -10.17 13.11
N PHE A 209 -12.03 -11.30 12.51
CA PHE A 209 -13.32 -11.94 12.83
C PHE A 209 -13.35 -12.55 14.24
N ARG A 210 -12.24 -13.10 14.70
CA ARG A 210 -12.13 -13.57 16.09
C ARG A 210 -12.39 -12.44 17.09
N GLU A 211 -11.76 -11.29 16.86
CA GLU A 211 -11.94 -10.11 17.70
C GLU A 211 -13.40 -9.60 17.66
N LEU A 212 -14.01 -9.54 16.47
CA LEU A 212 -15.44 -9.20 16.33
C LEU A 212 -16.33 -10.13 17.15
N ARG A 213 -16.07 -11.44 17.13
CA ARG A 213 -16.82 -12.42 17.93
C ARG A 213 -16.55 -12.25 19.42
N GLU A 214 -15.30 -12.09 19.82
CA GLU A 214 -14.91 -11.86 21.22
C GLU A 214 -15.58 -10.61 21.82
N TRP A 215 -15.80 -9.59 21.01
CA TRP A 215 -16.50 -8.36 21.41
C TRP A 215 -18.02 -8.40 21.23
N GLY A 216 -18.58 -9.50 20.75
CA GLY A 216 -20.02 -9.68 20.58
C GLY A 216 -20.63 -8.96 19.38
N PHE A 217 -19.84 -8.57 18.39
CA PHE A 217 -20.35 -7.98 17.15
C PHE A 217 -20.95 -9.02 16.20
N ILE A 218 -20.45 -10.26 16.22
CA ILE A 218 -20.93 -11.38 15.43
C ILE A 218 -21.14 -12.60 16.33
N GLY A 219 -22.09 -13.46 15.96
CA GLY A 219 -22.37 -14.71 16.68
C GLY A 219 -21.35 -15.81 16.33
N ASP A 220 -21.20 -16.08 15.05
CA ASP A 220 -20.35 -17.15 14.54
C ASP A 220 -19.22 -16.60 13.67
N LEU A 221 -18.10 -17.34 13.61
CA LEU A 221 -17.02 -17.04 12.69
C LEU A 221 -17.42 -17.43 11.26
N PRO A 222 -17.21 -16.56 10.26
CA PRO A 222 -17.42 -16.94 8.88
C PRO A 222 -16.47 -18.06 8.46
N ARG A 223 -16.92 -18.90 7.54
CA ARG A 223 -16.07 -19.94 6.97
C ARG A 223 -14.94 -19.34 6.17
N LEU A 224 -13.70 -19.77 6.39
CA LEU A 224 -12.57 -19.36 5.57
C LEU A 224 -12.37 -20.36 4.43
N ILE A 225 -12.37 -19.84 3.21
CA ILE A 225 -12.03 -20.59 1.99
C ILE A 225 -10.67 -20.10 1.51
N LEU A 226 -9.66 -20.93 1.64
CA LEU A 226 -8.29 -20.65 1.21
C LEU A 226 -8.09 -21.18 -0.21
N VAL A 227 -7.74 -20.31 -1.12
CA VAL A 227 -7.59 -20.67 -2.54
C VAL A 227 -6.13 -20.68 -2.93
N LYS A 228 -5.70 -21.78 -3.54
CA LYS A 228 -4.33 -21.92 -4.05
C LYS A 228 -4.32 -22.47 -5.47
N HIS A 229 -3.21 -22.21 -6.18
CA HIS A 229 -2.95 -22.92 -7.40
C HIS A 229 -2.76 -24.42 -7.12
N ARG A 230 -3.25 -25.28 -8.00
CA ARG A 230 -3.20 -26.75 -7.84
C ARG A 230 -1.79 -27.28 -7.57
N ALA A 231 -0.76 -26.69 -8.20
CA ALA A 231 0.63 -27.08 -7.98
C ALA A 231 1.28 -26.46 -6.73
N ALA A 232 0.62 -25.49 -6.06
CA ALA A 232 1.19 -24.85 -4.88
C ALA A 232 1.03 -25.74 -3.64
N GLN A 233 2.05 -25.70 -2.77
CA GLN A 233 2.02 -26.42 -1.51
C GLN A 233 1.32 -25.60 -0.43
N MET A 234 0.83 -26.27 0.61
CA MET A 234 0.33 -25.64 1.81
C MET A 234 1.47 -24.97 2.57
N THR A 235 1.14 -23.85 3.22
CA THR A 235 2.06 -23.18 4.15
C THR A 235 1.75 -23.60 5.59
N GLU A 236 2.68 -23.39 6.51
CA GLU A 236 2.44 -23.67 7.93
C GLU A 236 1.22 -22.91 8.48
N ILE A 237 1.00 -21.68 8.02
CA ILE A 237 -0.15 -20.85 8.42
C ILE A 237 -1.44 -21.46 7.89
N SER A 238 -1.49 -21.83 6.61
CA SER A 238 -2.69 -22.41 6.01
C SER A 238 -3.02 -23.78 6.60
N ASP A 239 -2.03 -24.63 6.86
CA ASP A 239 -2.21 -25.88 7.58
C ASP A 239 -2.81 -25.68 8.98
N TRP A 240 -2.33 -24.68 9.69
CA TRP A 240 -2.88 -24.33 10.99
C TRP A 240 -4.32 -23.83 10.89
N LEU A 241 -4.64 -22.95 9.92
CA LEU A 241 -6.01 -22.45 9.70
C LEU A 241 -6.98 -23.58 9.36
N VAL A 242 -6.55 -24.58 8.58
CA VAL A 242 -7.38 -25.78 8.30
C VAL A 242 -7.66 -26.55 9.58
N ARG A 243 -6.64 -26.82 10.40
CA ARG A 243 -6.78 -27.68 11.61
C ARG A 243 -7.47 -26.95 12.77
N ALA A 244 -7.14 -25.66 12.98
CA ALA A 244 -7.58 -24.92 14.16
C ALA A 244 -8.81 -24.04 13.91
N ALA A 245 -8.99 -23.55 12.70
CA ALA A 245 -10.08 -22.66 12.31
C ALA A 245 -11.11 -23.32 11.37
N GLY A 246 -10.91 -24.58 10.99
CA GLY A 246 -11.81 -25.29 10.07
C GLY A 246 -11.82 -24.72 8.65
N ALA A 247 -10.76 -24.04 8.24
CA ALA A 247 -10.69 -23.47 6.89
C ALA A 247 -10.72 -24.57 5.82
N ARG A 248 -11.45 -24.30 4.72
CA ARG A 248 -11.49 -25.18 3.56
C ARG A 248 -10.48 -24.71 2.52
N VAL A 249 -9.78 -25.64 1.88
CA VAL A 249 -8.86 -25.35 0.77
C VAL A 249 -9.54 -25.69 -0.54
N VAL A 250 -9.38 -24.80 -1.53
CA VAL A 250 -9.84 -25.00 -2.91
C VAL A 250 -8.66 -24.83 -3.85
N ASP A 251 -8.46 -25.83 -4.70
CA ASP A 251 -7.43 -25.83 -5.74
C ASP A 251 -7.99 -25.27 -7.04
N VAL A 252 -7.27 -24.35 -7.68
CA VAL A 252 -7.62 -23.73 -8.96
C VAL A 252 -6.52 -23.98 -9.98
N SER A 253 -6.90 -24.26 -11.20
CA SER A 253 -6.00 -24.45 -12.35
C SER A 253 -5.65 -23.12 -13.05
N ASP A 254 -4.63 -23.16 -13.90
CA ASP A 254 -4.29 -22.03 -14.78
C ASP A 254 -5.46 -21.62 -15.68
N GLU A 255 -6.19 -22.60 -16.23
CA GLU A 255 -7.32 -22.34 -17.12
C GLU A 255 -8.45 -21.60 -16.38
N GLU A 256 -8.84 -22.06 -15.20
CA GLU A 256 -9.85 -21.40 -14.36
C GLU A 256 -9.40 -20.00 -13.97
N THR A 257 -8.11 -19.82 -13.66
CA THR A 257 -7.51 -18.53 -13.35
C THR A 257 -7.64 -17.56 -14.54
N ILE A 258 -7.20 -17.99 -15.72
CA ILE A 258 -7.24 -17.16 -16.94
C ILE A 258 -8.68 -16.81 -17.33
N ARG A 259 -9.61 -17.77 -17.28
CA ARG A 259 -11.03 -17.52 -17.53
C ARG A 259 -11.58 -16.44 -16.59
N SER A 260 -11.27 -16.54 -15.31
CA SER A 260 -11.68 -15.57 -14.29
C SER A 260 -11.02 -14.19 -14.49
N MET A 261 -9.76 -14.12 -14.91
CA MET A 261 -9.12 -12.85 -15.28
C MET A 261 -9.85 -12.17 -16.45
N ILE A 262 -10.22 -12.93 -17.48
CA ILE A 262 -10.96 -12.41 -18.63
C ILE A 262 -12.35 -11.92 -18.21
N GLU A 263 -13.05 -12.66 -17.39
CA GLU A 263 -14.38 -12.32 -16.90
C GLU A 263 -14.36 -11.04 -16.05
N LEU A 264 -13.44 -10.94 -15.10
CA LEU A 264 -13.23 -9.74 -14.29
C LEU A 264 -12.83 -8.53 -15.14
N ALA A 265 -11.95 -8.72 -16.13
CA ALA A 265 -11.54 -7.66 -17.05
C ALA A 265 -12.73 -7.12 -17.88
N ARG A 266 -13.62 -7.99 -18.35
CA ARG A 266 -14.87 -7.59 -19.04
C ARG A 266 -15.79 -6.78 -18.13
N SER A 267 -15.70 -6.99 -16.82
CA SER A 267 -16.41 -6.22 -15.78
C SER A 267 -15.65 -4.96 -15.33
N GLY A 268 -14.55 -4.61 -16.00
CA GLY A 268 -13.72 -3.45 -15.68
C GLY A 268 -12.80 -3.63 -14.47
N MET A 269 -12.50 -4.88 -14.09
CA MET A 269 -11.60 -5.21 -13.01
C MET A 269 -10.36 -5.93 -13.54
N TYR A 270 -9.23 -5.24 -13.55
CA TYR A 270 -7.95 -5.83 -13.93
C TYR A 270 -7.21 -6.26 -12.66
N VAL A 271 -7.15 -7.56 -12.42
CA VAL A 271 -6.65 -8.13 -11.17
C VAL A 271 -5.42 -9.01 -11.41
N LYS A 272 -4.64 -9.23 -10.36
CA LYS A 272 -3.55 -10.22 -10.38
C LYS A 272 -4.10 -11.65 -10.46
N PRO A 273 -3.34 -12.61 -11.01
CA PRO A 273 -3.75 -14.02 -11.09
C PRO A 273 -4.21 -14.58 -9.74
N VAL A 274 -3.52 -14.24 -8.65
CA VAL A 274 -3.86 -14.68 -7.30
C VAL A 274 -5.27 -14.26 -6.86
N SER A 275 -5.71 -13.06 -7.22
CA SER A 275 -7.07 -12.58 -6.97
C SER A 275 -8.10 -13.26 -7.88
N ALA A 276 -7.73 -13.51 -9.13
CA ALA A 276 -8.59 -14.22 -10.07
C ALA A 276 -8.83 -15.68 -9.66
N MET A 277 -7.83 -16.36 -9.09
CA MET A 277 -8.01 -17.70 -8.49
C MET A 277 -9.07 -17.67 -7.37
N ALA A 278 -9.00 -16.67 -6.47
CA ALA A 278 -9.98 -16.54 -5.41
C ALA A 278 -11.40 -16.31 -5.96
N TYR A 279 -11.54 -15.49 -7.00
CA TYR A 279 -12.81 -15.29 -7.69
C TYR A 279 -13.30 -16.57 -8.38
N ALA A 280 -12.42 -17.32 -9.06
CA ALA A 280 -12.78 -18.61 -9.66
C ALA A 280 -13.38 -19.59 -8.65
N ALA A 281 -12.75 -19.71 -7.47
CA ALA A 281 -13.29 -20.53 -6.41
C ALA A 281 -14.64 -20.01 -5.89
N ALA A 282 -14.77 -18.69 -5.67
CA ALA A 282 -15.99 -18.07 -5.18
C ALA A 282 -17.17 -18.26 -6.13
N SER A 283 -16.94 -18.23 -7.45
CA SER A 283 -17.98 -18.40 -8.46
C SER A 283 -18.63 -19.80 -8.47
N THR A 284 -17.96 -20.78 -7.86
CA THR A 284 -18.49 -22.16 -7.73
C THR A 284 -19.20 -22.42 -6.41
N LEU A 285 -19.12 -21.48 -5.46
CA LEU A 285 -19.77 -21.59 -4.15
C LEU A 285 -21.19 -21.00 -4.24
N GLY A 286 -22.16 -21.68 -3.66
CA GLY A 286 -23.47 -21.11 -3.38
C GLY A 286 -23.45 -20.39 -2.04
N GLY A 287 -24.34 -19.39 -1.85
CA GLY A 287 -24.45 -18.66 -0.57
C GLY A 287 -23.76 -17.31 -0.55
N ASP A 288 -23.74 -16.67 0.63
CA ASP A 288 -23.23 -15.31 0.83
C ASP A 288 -21.73 -15.32 1.18
N TYR A 289 -20.93 -15.74 0.19
CA TYR A 289 -19.46 -15.67 0.30
C TYR A 289 -18.93 -14.36 -0.28
N VAL A 290 -17.97 -13.74 0.44
CA VAL A 290 -17.26 -12.56 -0.04
C VAL A 290 -15.86 -12.95 -0.45
N VAL A 291 -15.49 -12.65 -1.72
CA VAL A 291 -14.11 -12.84 -2.18
C VAL A 291 -13.30 -11.55 -2.01
N VAL A 292 -12.09 -11.67 -1.47
CA VAL A 292 -11.17 -10.54 -1.37
C VAL A 292 -10.27 -10.50 -2.60
N ILE A 293 -10.43 -9.45 -3.41
CA ILE A 293 -9.51 -9.11 -4.49
C ILE A 293 -8.36 -8.31 -3.89
N THR A 294 -7.18 -8.90 -3.82
CA THR A 294 -6.04 -8.41 -3.04
C THR A 294 -5.39 -7.15 -3.60
N GLY A 295 -5.51 -6.94 -4.92
CA GLY A 295 -4.92 -5.77 -5.56
C GLY A 295 -5.14 -5.72 -7.06
N THR A 296 -4.71 -4.60 -7.65
CA THR A 296 -4.78 -4.39 -9.10
C THR A 296 -3.71 -5.20 -9.85
N GLY A 297 -4.07 -5.73 -11.00
CA GLY A 297 -3.14 -6.34 -11.96
C GLY A 297 -2.43 -5.32 -12.86
N ILE A 298 -2.90 -4.08 -12.87
CA ILE A 298 -2.30 -2.99 -13.64
C ILE A 298 -1.66 -2.01 -12.68
N LYS A 299 -0.35 -2.04 -12.60
CA LYS A 299 0.47 -1.03 -11.95
C LYS A 299 1.02 -0.10 -13.03
N GLU A 300 0.22 0.87 -13.48
CA GLU A 300 0.68 1.85 -14.46
C GLU A 300 1.94 2.57 -13.96
N TYR A 301 2.96 2.60 -14.80
CA TYR A 301 4.11 3.45 -14.62
C TYR A 301 3.70 4.89 -14.95
N ARG A 302 3.17 5.59 -13.97
CA ARG A 302 3.01 7.04 -14.06
C ARG A 302 4.30 7.66 -13.54
N VAL A 303 5.15 8.12 -14.42
CA VAL A 303 6.12 9.16 -14.05
C VAL A 303 5.28 10.37 -13.64
N GLY A 304 5.00 10.45 -12.35
CA GLY A 304 4.04 11.41 -11.84
C GLY A 304 4.56 12.83 -12.02
N ARG A 305 3.75 13.68 -12.61
CA ARG A 305 3.84 15.13 -12.36
C ARG A 305 3.79 15.41 -10.84
N GLU A 306 3.36 14.47 -10.03
CA GLU A 306 3.19 14.56 -8.57
C GLU A 306 4.43 14.15 -7.77
N LEU A 307 5.35 13.35 -8.32
CA LEU A 307 6.60 12.93 -7.66
C LEU A 307 7.77 13.89 -7.89
N GLY A 308 7.50 15.13 -8.29
CA GLY A 308 8.53 16.16 -8.33
C GLY A 308 9.32 16.25 -9.63
N GLY A 309 8.99 15.51 -10.67
CA GLY A 309 9.54 15.71 -12.00
C GLY A 309 9.21 17.11 -12.53
N LEU A 310 10.17 17.74 -13.18
CA LEU A 310 9.95 18.99 -13.89
C LEU A 310 9.17 18.70 -15.17
N THR A 311 8.24 19.57 -15.55
CA THR A 311 7.67 19.50 -16.90
C THR A 311 8.74 19.90 -17.89
N LYS A 312 8.65 19.47 -19.15
CA LYS A 312 9.56 19.91 -20.23
C LYS A 312 9.71 21.42 -20.28
N LEU A 313 8.63 22.16 -20.03
CA LEU A 313 8.67 23.62 -19.95
C LEU A 313 9.45 24.10 -18.72
N GLN A 314 9.30 23.47 -17.58
CA GLN A 314 10.05 23.83 -16.37
C GLN A 314 11.55 23.52 -16.50
N GLU A 315 11.90 22.39 -17.11
CA GLU A 315 13.29 22.04 -17.44
C GLU A 315 13.90 23.06 -18.40
N ALA A 316 13.19 23.41 -19.46
CA ALA A 316 13.63 24.43 -20.42
C ALA A 316 13.79 25.80 -19.74
N ILE A 317 12.89 26.20 -18.84
CA ILE A 317 13.00 27.44 -18.06
C ILE A 317 14.24 27.42 -17.17
N LEU A 318 14.51 26.32 -16.46
CA LEU A 318 15.71 26.18 -15.62
C LEU A 318 16.98 26.26 -16.46
N GLY A 319 17.03 25.61 -17.62
CA GLY A 319 18.14 25.70 -18.55
C GLY A 319 18.40 27.16 -19.05
N VAL A 320 17.35 27.93 -19.28
CA VAL A 320 17.47 29.35 -19.67
C VAL A 320 17.96 30.21 -18.50
N LEU A 321 17.58 29.88 -17.27
CA LEU A 321 17.97 30.61 -16.05
C LEU A 321 19.37 30.24 -15.56
N GLU A 322 19.87 29.03 -15.90
CA GLU A 322 21.18 28.55 -15.47
C GLU A 322 22.31 29.38 -16.07
N GLY A 323 23.21 29.83 -15.22
CA GLY A 323 24.33 30.72 -15.67
C GLY A 323 23.93 32.09 -16.18
N SER A 324 22.65 32.44 -16.19
CA SER A 324 22.15 33.74 -16.62
C SER A 324 22.09 34.75 -15.47
N ARG A 325 22.21 36.05 -15.80
CA ARG A 325 21.74 37.10 -14.86
C ARG A 325 20.26 36.88 -14.54
N PRO A 326 19.72 37.49 -13.46
CA PRO A 326 18.29 37.43 -13.20
C PRO A 326 17.47 37.91 -14.40
N LEU A 327 16.49 37.11 -14.86
CA LEU A 327 15.66 37.38 -16.02
C LEU A 327 14.22 37.66 -15.60
N THR A 328 13.54 38.54 -16.34
CA THR A 328 12.10 38.71 -16.26
C THR A 328 11.39 37.51 -16.91
N ALA A 329 10.13 37.27 -16.59
CA ALA A 329 9.34 36.21 -17.23
C ALA A 329 9.24 36.40 -18.75
N TYR A 330 9.24 37.64 -19.21
CA TYR A 330 9.24 37.97 -20.65
C TYR A 330 10.56 37.59 -21.32
N GLU A 331 11.71 37.93 -20.71
CA GLU A 331 13.03 37.54 -21.22
C GLU A 331 13.22 36.00 -21.23
N VAL A 332 12.66 35.29 -20.24
CA VAL A 332 12.63 33.82 -20.24
C VAL A 332 11.79 33.31 -21.41
N TRP A 333 10.60 33.85 -21.60
CA TRP A 333 9.71 33.48 -22.70
C TRP A 333 10.34 33.69 -24.07
N GLU A 334 10.99 34.87 -24.26
CA GLU A 334 11.68 35.22 -25.50
C GLU A 334 12.80 34.24 -25.82
N ARG A 335 13.62 33.87 -24.83
CA ARG A 335 14.70 32.89 -24.98
C ARG A 335 14.24 31.46 -25.22
N LEU A 336 13.01 31.13 -24.82
CA LEU A 336 12.38 29.85 -25.13
C LEU A 336 11.89 29.75 -26.59
N GLY A 337 12.00 30.82 -27.38
CA GLY A 337 11.69 30.77 -28.81
C GLY A 337 10.24 30.44 -29.16
N GLY A 338 9.28 30.79 -28.30
CA GLY A 338 7.85 30.56 -28.57
C GLY A 338 7.35 29.15 -28.30
N VAL A 339 8.12 28.29 -27.63
CA VAL A 339 7.76 26.92 -27.28
C VAL A 339 6.54 26.85 -26.32
N ALA A 340 6.21 27.97 -25.67
CA ALA A 340 5.07 28.08 -24.75
C ALA A 340 4.44 29.48 -24.81
N THR A 341 3.21 29.60 -24.32
CA THR A 341 2.58 30.92 -24.13
C THR A 341 3.23 31.67 -22.97
N ILE A 342 3.23 32.99 -23.02
CA ILE A 342 3.74 33.81 -21.91
C ILE A 342 3.03 33.49 -20.57
N GLN A 343 1.72 33.21 -20.60
CA GLN A 343 0.95 32.78 -19.42
C GLN A 343 1.43 31.45 -18.90
N GLY A 344 1.76 30.50 -19.77
CA GLY A 344 2.36 29.20 -19.42
C GLY A 344 3.71 29.38 -18.71
N VAL A 345 4.56 30.29 -19.18
CA VAL A 345 5.84 30.61 -18.55
C VAL A 345 5.65 31.23 -17.16
N TYR A 346 4.72 32.16 -16.97
CA TYR A 346 4.39 32.72 -15.65
C TYR A 346 3.93 31.63 -14.67
N LYS A 347 3.04 30.72 -15.11
CA LYS A 347 2.53 29.61 -14.29
C LYS A 347 3.65 28.64 -13.91
N ALA A 348 4.54 28.32 -14.85
CA ALA A 348 5.68 27.44 -14.63
C ALA A 348 6.71 28.06 -13.68
N LEU A 349 7.06 29.33 -13.87
CA LEU A 349 7.95 30.09 -12.96
C LEU A 349 7.37 30.15 -11.53
N GLY A 350 6.07 30.44 -11.38
CA GLY A 350 5.40 30.45 -10.08
C GLY A 350 5.45 29.08 -9.40
N SER A 351 5.35 27.99 -10.15
CA SER A 351 5.51 26.62 -9.64
C SER A 351 6.97 26.36 -9.21
N LEU A 352 7.96 26.75 -10.01
CA LEU A 352 9.38 26.59 -9.70
C LEU A 352 9.80 27.39 -8.45
N VAL A 353 9.22 28.58 -8.25
CA VAL A 353 9.44 29.40 -7.04
C VAL A 353 8.88 28.70 -5.81
N ARG A 354 7.63 28.19 -5.86
CA ARG A 354 7.03 27.42 -4.74
C ARG A 354 7.81 26.14 -4.40
N ARG A 355 8.49 25.56 -5.38
CA ARG A 355 9.34 24.37 -5.21
C ARG A 355 10.75 24.69 -4.74
N GLY A 356 11.10 25.96 -4.56
CA GLY A 356 12.43 26.39 -4.13
C GLY A 356 13.54 26.18 -5.16
N LEU A 357 13.21 26.00 -6.43
CA LEU A 357 14.18 25.80 -7.52
C LEU A 357 14.58 27.12 -8.19
N VAL A 358 13.74 28.14 -8.05
CA VAL A 358 13.93 29.49 -8.60
C VAL A 358 13.62 30.50 -7.52
N SER A 359 14.50 31.50 -7.36
CA SER A 359 14.23 32.67 -6.52
C SER A 359 13.51 33.76 -7.31
N LEU A 360 12.57 34.44 -6.66
CA LEU A 360 11.91 35.63 -7.15
C LEU A 360 12.51 36.83 -6.47
N GLY A 361 13.00 37.77 -7.27
CA GLY A 361 13.54 39.06 -6.82
C GLY A 361 12.92 40.23 -7.58
N TYR A 362 13.37 41.42 -7.23
CA TYR A 362 13.01 42.67 -7.92
C TYR A 362 14.26 43.44 -8.28
N GLU A 363 14.33 43.94 -9.50
CA GLU A 363 15.36 44.82 -9.97
C GLU A 363 14.77 46.15 -10.51
N VAL A 364 15.53 47.22 -10.38
CA VAL A 364 15.18 48.50 -11.03
C VAL A 364 15.85 48.51 -12.39
N ARG A 365 15.06 48.55 -13.46
CA ARG A 365 15.52 48.64 -14.83
C ARG A 365 14.94 49.90 -15.47
N GLY A 366 15.82 50.90 -15.71
CA GLY A 366 15.37 52.24 -15.99
C GLY A 366 14.57 52.83 -14.82
N ASN A 367 13.39 53.37 -15.07
CA ASN A 367 12.52 53.94 -14.04
C ASN A 367 11.45 52.96 -13.51
N LYS A 368 11.57 51.66 -13.78
CA LYS A 368 10.55 50.65 -13.38
C LYS A 368 11.15 49.56 -12.53
N LYS A 369 10.43 49.19 -11.47
CA LYS A 369 10.71 48.01 -10.66
C LYS A 369 10.09 46.80 -11.35
N VAL A 370 10.92 45.82 -11.73
CA VAL A 370 10.52 44.62 -12.46
C VAL A 370 10.78 43.37 -11.64
N ARG A 371 9.93 42.35 -11.80
CA ARG A 371 10.13 41.02 -11.21
C ARG A 371 11.16 40.28 -12.03
N VAL A 372 12.14 39.66 -11.34
CA VAL A 372 13.18 38.85 -11.96
C VAL A 372 13.30 37.50 -11.27
N TYR A 373 13.73 36.51 -12.01
CA TYR A 373 13.85 35.12 -11.59
C TYR A 373 15.30 34.67 -11.76
N ARG A 374 15.79 33.89 -10.79
CA ARG A 374 17.14 33.30 -10.81
C ARG A 374 17.05 31.84 -10.41
N SER A 375 17.78 30.95 -11.09
CA SER A 375 17.94 29.55 -10.66
C SER A 375 18.67 29.48 -9.31
N LEU A 376 18.17 28.65 -8.40
CA LEU A 376 18.78 28.39 -7.09
C LEU A 376 19.57 27.08 -7.07
N SER A 377 19.52 26.29 -8.12
CA SER A 377 20.17 24.98 -8.18
C SER A 377 21.34 25.00 -9.16
N ASN A 378 22.50 24.53 -8.68
CA ASN A 378 23.50 23.92 -9.52
C ASN A 378 23.02 22.48 -9.79
N TYR A 379 22.12 22.29 -10.76
CA TYR A 379 21.83 20.96 -11.26
C TYR A 379 23.01 20.50 -12.13
N LYS A 380 23.88 19.70 -11.59
CA LYS A 380 24.71 18.74 -12.30
C LYS A 380 24.26 17.35 -11.97
#